data_1f2aff0c13d28a0a5c3b56f30aacd849
#
_entry.id   1f2aff0c13d28a0a5c3b56f30aacd849
#
_cell.length_a   1.000
_cell.length_b   1.000
_cell.length_c   1.000
_cell.angle_alpha   90.00
_cell.angle_beta   90.00
_cell.angle_gamma   90.00
#
_symmetry.space_group_name_H-M   'P 1'
#
loop_
_entity.id
_entity.type
_entity.pdbx_description
1 polymer ?
#
loop_
_entity_poly.entity_id
_entity_poly.type
_entity_poly.pdbx_seq_one_letter_code
_entity_poly.pdbx_strand_id
1 'polypeptide(L)'
;KAMKDDYISVEHVFLGLLDEQTQNTTELFRAFSITKDKFLQQLTAVRGNQRVTNDNPEETYNALQKYGQDLVDLARKQKLDPVIGRDQEIRNVIRILSRKTKNNPCLIGEPGVGKTAIAEGLAQRIVRGDVPENLKDRIVFSLDMGALVAGAKYRGEFEERLKSVLNEVKKSEGKIILFIDELHTIVGAGKTDGAMDAGNLLKPMLARGELH
;
A
#
# COMPACT_ATOMS: atom_id res chain seq x y z
N LYS A 1 1.51 -24.20 -15.38
CA LYS A 1 2.65 -24.00 -16.33
C LYS A 1 2.48 -22.74 -17.20
N ALA A 2 1.27 -22.33 -17.57
CA ALA A 2 1.04 -21.13 -18.39
C ALA A 2 1.37 -19.82 -17.67
N MET A 3 1.16 -19.73 -16.36
CA MET A 3 1.38 -18.50 -15.55
C MET A 3 2.83 -18.38 -15.02
N LYS A 4 3.68 -19.38 -15.21
CA LYS A 4 5.10 -19.43 -14.76
C LYS A 4 5.25 -19.17 -13.25
N ASP A 5 4.28 -19.60 -12.46
CA ASP A 5 4.32 -19.51 -11.00
C ASP A 5 5.08 -20.69 -10.39
N ASP A 6 5.73 -20.44 -9.27
CA ASP A 6 6.53 -21.42 -8.55
C ASP A 6 5.68 -22.21 -7.52
N TYR A 7 4.55 -21.63 -7.08
CA TYR A 7 3.61 -22.23 -6.13
C TYR A 7 2.18 -22.26 -6.68
N ILE A 8 1.35 -23.15 -6.12
CA ILE A 8 -0.08 -23.24 -6.43
C ILE A 8 -0.83 -22.31 -5.47
N SER A 9 -1.58 -21.38 -6.02
CA SER A 9 -2.47 -20.46 -5.29
C SER A 9 -3.94 -20.82 -5.50
N VAL A 10 -4.84 -20.15 -4.78
CA VAL A 10 -6.30 -20.34 -4.89
C VAL A 10 -6.78 -20.13 -6.33
N GLU A 11 -6.19 -19.21 -7.07
CA GLU A 11 -6.54 -18.94 -8.47
C GLU A 11 -6.26 -20.13 -9.38
N HIS A 12 -5.19 -20.88 -9.12
CA HIS A 12 -4.88 -22.10 -9.88
C HIS A 12 -5.91 -23.20 -9.62
N VAL A 13 -6.35 -23.34 -8.36
CA VAL A 13 -7.43 -24.29 -7.99
C VAL A 13 -8.74 -23.90 -8.66
N PHE A 14 -9.07 -22.60 -8.64
CA PHE A 14 -10.30 -22.09 -9.26
C PHE A 14 -10.28 -22.25 -10.80
N LEU A 15 -9.13 -22.02 -11.44
CA LEU A 15 -8.97 -22.31 -12.86
C LEU A 15 -9.13 -23.79 -13.18
N GLY A 16 -8.62 -24.67 -12.33
CA GLY A 16 -8.82 -26.12 -12.46
C GLY A 16 -10.32 -26.50 -12.37
N LEU A 17 -11.07 -25.88 -11.45
CA LEU A 17 -12.51 -26.06 -11.34
C LEU A 17 -13.30 -25.54 -12.56
N LEU A 18 -12.81 -24.48 -13.22
CA LEU A 18 -13.39 -23.97 -14.45
C LEU A 18 -13.09 -24.86 -15.67
N ASP A 19 -11.94 -25.55 -15.66
CA ASP A 19 -11.55 -26.47 -16.75
C ASP A 19 -12.20 -27.86 -16.61
N GLU A 20 -12.31 -28.37 -15.38
CA GLU A 20 -12.91 -29.67 -15.07
C GLU A 20 -14.21 -29.50 -14.28
N GLN A 21 -15.27 -29.10 -14.97
CA GLN A 21 -16.56 -28.83 -14.35
C GLN A 21 -17.34 -30.13 -14.10
N THR A 22 -17.85 -30.27 -12.88
CA THR A 22 -18.90 -31.26 -12.56
C THR A 22 -20.26 -30.69 -12.88
N GLN A 23 -21.32 -31.52 -12.89
CA GLN A 23 -22.67 -31.05 -13.17
C GLN A 23 -23.11 -29.90 -12.24
N ASN A 24 -22.81 -30.00 -10.95
CA ASN A 24 -23.15 -28.99 -9.94
C ASN A 24 -22.37 -27.69 -10.14
N THR A 25 -21.07 -27.77 -10.46
CA THR A 25 -20.25 -26.58 -10.71
C THR A 25 -20.62 -25.90 -12.01
N THR A 26 -21.04 -26.63 -13.03
CA THR A 26 -21.53 -26.10 -14.29
C THR A 26 -22.79 -25.25 -14.09
N GLU A 27 -23.75 -25.74 -13.31
CA GLU A 27 -24.97 -25.00 -12.99
C GLU A 27 -24.69 -23.73 -12.22
N LEU A 28 -23.79 -23.80 -11.20
CA LEU A 28 -23.35 -22.67 -10.41
C LEU A 28 -22.66 -21.60 -11.28
N PHE A 29 -21.71 -21.98 -12.09
CA PHE A 29 -20.97 -21.03 -12.94
C PHE A 29 -21.88 -20.41 -14.00
N ARG A 30 -22.87 -21.14 -14.52
CA ARG A 30 -23.85 -20.62 -15.44
C ARG A 30 -24.81 -19.62 -14.77
N ALA A 31 -25.27 -19.91 -13.54
CA ALA A 31 -26.17 -19.05 -12.79
C ALA A 31 -25.53 -17.67 -12.50
N PHE A 32 -24.23 -17.64 -12.23
CA PHE A 32 -23.48 -16.40 -11.96
C PHE A 32 -22.73 -15.85 -13.19
N SER A 33 -22.93 -16.42 -14.38
CA SER A 33 -22.26 -16.03 -15.63
C SER A 33 -20.73 -15.98 -15.50
N ILE A 34 -20.16 -16.91 -14.72
CA ILE A 34 -18.72 -17.06 -14.51
C ILE A 34 -18.15 -17.85 -15.68
N THR A 35 -17.23 -17.25 -16.43
CA THR A 35 -16.50 -17.90 -17.51
C THR A 35 -15.01 -17.78 -17.27
N LYS A 36 -14.22 -18.70 -17.84
CA LYS A 36 -12.75 -18.67 -17.72
C LYS A 36 -12.15 -17.35 -18.22
N ASP A 37 -12.67 -16.82 -19.33
CA ASP A 37 -12.17 -15.56 -19.90
C ASP A 37 -12.43 -14.36 -18.97
N LYS A 38 -13.65 -14.27 -18.42
CA LYS A 38 -13.98 -13.22 -17.44
C LYS A 38 -13.13 -13.33 -16.18
N PHE A 39 -12.93 -14.55 -15.70
CA PHE A 39 -12.07 -14.79 -14.54
C PHE A 39 -10.63 -14.38 -14.82
N LEU A 40 -10.04 -14.76 -15.96
CA LEU A 40 -8.68 -14.37 -16.33
C LEU A 40 -8.52 -12.86 -16.51
N GLN A 41 -9.51 -12.17 -17.07
CA GLN A 41 -9.50 -10.71 -17.16
C GLN A 41 -9.46 -10.05 -15.78
N GLN A 42 -10.33 -10.50 -14.86
CA GLN A 42 -10.33 -9.97 -13.50
C GLN A 42 -9.07 -10.35 -12.73
N LEU A 43 -8.59 -11.56 -12.90
CA LEU A 43 -7.33 -12.01 -12.30
C LEU A 43 -6.15 -11.16 -12.77
N THR A 44 -6.09 -10.82 -14.05
CA THR A 44 -5.05 -9.94 -14.58
C THR A 44 -5.16 -8.53 -14.01
N ALA A 45 -6.37 -8.02 -13.79
CA ALA A 45 -6.59 -6.71 -13.20
C ALA A 45 -6.15 -6.66 -11.72
N VAL A 46 -6.40 -7.73 -10.96
CA VAL A 46 -6.04 -7.82 -9.54
C VAL A 46 -4.56 -8.15 -9.35
N ARG A 47 -4.06 -9.12 -10.10
CA ARG A 47 -2.71 -9.66 -9.97
C ARG A 47 -1.66 -8.84 -10.73
N GLY A 48 -2.04 -8.17 -11.80
CA GLY A 48 -1.11 -7.53 -12.75
C GLY A 48 -0.13 -8.58 -13.33
N ASN A 49 1.17 -8.26 -13.33
CA ASN A 49 2.25 -9.15 -13.79
C ASN A 49 2.97 -9.87 -12.64
N GLN A 50 2.38 -9.94 -11.46
CA GLN A 50 3.01 -10.60 -10.31
C GLN A 50 2.98 -12.12 -10.47
N ARG A 51 4.10 -12.77 -10.10
CA ARG A 51 4.24 -14.24 -10.07
C ARG A 51 4.10 -14.72 -8.63
N VAL A 52 3.53 -15.91 -8.47
CA VAL A 52 3.46 -16.58 -7.16
C VAL A 52 4.82 -17.20 -6.89
N THR A 53 5.58 -16.58 -6.00
CA THR A 53 6.95 -16.99 -5.64
C THR A 53 7.09 -17.43 -4.17
N ASN A 54 5.98 -17.41 -3.41
CA ASN A 54 5.94 -17.80 -2.00
C ASN A 54 4.70 -18.65 -1.68
N ASP A 55 4.68 -19.26 -0.50
CA ASP A 55 3.59 -20.13 -0.03
C ASP A 55 2.29 -19.38 0.29
N ASN A 56 2.34 -18.04 0.41
CA ASN A 56 1.21 -17.20 0.78
C ASN A 56 1.02 -16.03 -0.22
N PRO A 57 0.62 -16.33 -1.47
CA PRO A 57 0.55 -15.35 -2.54
C PRO A 57 -0.49 -14.25 -2.29
N GLU A 58 -1.54 -14.54 -1.50
CA GLU A 58 -2.58 -13.58 -1.15
C GLU A 58 -2.06 -12.45 -0.26
N GLU A 59 -0.97 -12.66 0.49
CA GLU A 59 -0.32 -11.59 1.26
C GLU A 59 0.38 -10.56 0.38
N THR A 60 0.77 -10.95 -0.82
CA THR A 60 1.43 -10.07 -1.80
C THR A 60 0.42 -9.30 -2.64
N TYR A 61 -0.78 -9.89 -2.85
CA TYR A 61 -1.85 -9.25 -3.60
C TYR A 61 -2.62 -8.27 -2.71
N ASN A 62 -2.93 -7.09 -3.23
CA ASN A 62 -3.63 -6.03 -2.50
C ASN A 62 -2.90 -5.58 -1.21
N ALA A 63 -1.56 -5.61 -1.20
CA ALA A 63 -0.77 -5.22 -0.04
C ALA A 63 -1.16 -3.83 0.51
N LEU A 64 -1.49 -2.87 -0.36
CA LEU A 64 -1.97 -1.57 0.05
C LEU A 64 -3.28 -1.65 0.85
N GLN A 65 -4.24 -2.48 0.44
CA GLN A 65 -5.52 -2.61 1.15
C GLN A 65 -5.37 -3.33 2.51
N LYS A 66 -4.39 -4.25 2.61
CA LYS A 66 -4.14 -5.00 3.85
C LYS A 66 -3.37 -4.21 4.89
N TYR A 67 -2.39 -3.41 4.45
CA TYR A 67 -1.39 -2.83 5.34
C TYR A 67 -1.45 -1.32 5.43
N GLY A 68 -2.60 -0.72 5.11
CA GLY A 68 -2.78 0.70 5.29
C GLY A 68 -4.12 1.22 4.78
N GLN A 69 -4.22 2.54 4.71
CA GLN A 69 -5.46 3.23 4.37
C GLN A 69 -5.19 4.39 3.41
N ASP A 70 -6.07 4.54 2.42
CA ASP A 70 -6.09 5.71 1.54
C ASP A 70 -6.82 6.86 2.25
N LEU A 71 -6.06 7.84 2.73
CA LEU A 71 -6.61 9.02 3.42
C LEU A 71 -7.41 9.92 2.48
N VAL A 72 -7.09 9.93 1.18
CA VAL A 72 -7.85 10.72 0.19
C VAL A 72 -9.23 10.11 -0.04
N ASP A 73 -9.33 8.78 -0.11
CA ASP A 73 -10.62 8.09 -0.18
C ASP A 73 -11.44 8.30 1.09
N LEU A 74 -10.82 8.24 2.26
CA LEU A 74 -11.48 8.54 3.53
C LEU A 74 -11.97 9.99 3.60
N ALA A 75 -11.18 10.95 3.10
CA ALA A 75 -11.58 12.35 3.02
C ALA A 75 -12.77 12.56 2.06
N ARG A 76 -12.77 11.89 0.90
CA ARG A 76 -13.92 11.93 -0.04
C ARG A 76 -15.20 11.38 0.59
N LYS A 77 -15.09 10.34 1.39
CA LYS A 77 -16.19 9.72 2.14
C LYS A 77 -16.56 10.49 3.42
N GLN A 78 -15.92 11.63 3.69
CA GLN A 78 -16.13 12.44 4.90
C GLN A 78 -15.94 11.65 6.21
N LYS A 79 -15.01 10.71 6.21
CA LYS A 79 -14.68 9.88 7.38
C LYS A 79 -13.52 10.40 8.20
N LEU A 80 -12.88 11.49 7.79
CA LEU A 80 -11.81 12.16 8.52
C LEU A 80 -12.35 13.35 9.28
N ASP A 81 -11.86 13.53 10.50
CA ASP A 81 -12.16 14.71 11.30
C ASP A 81 -11.56 15.98 10.67
N PRO A 82 -12.22 17.16 10.83
CA PRO A 82 -11.68 18.40 10.32
C PRO A 82 -10.39 18.79 11.05
N VAL A 83 -9.35 19.08 10.28
CA VAL A 83 -8.06 19.50 10.82
C VAL A 83 -8.06 21.03 10.99
N ILE A 84 -7.91 21.49 12.23
CA ILE A 84 -7.95 22.90 12.59
C ILE A 84 -6.58 23.34 13.14
N GLY A 85 -6.12 24.55 12.75
CA GLY A 85 -4.91 25.16 13.30
C GLY A 85 -3.59 24.56 12.81
N ARG A 86 -3.58 23.80 11.71
CA ARG A 86 -2.38 23.17 11.12
C ARG A 86 -2.07 23.67 9.69
N ASP A 87 -2.60 24.80 9.30
CA ASP A 87 -2.45 25.32 7.95
C ASP A 87 -1.00 25.58 7.54
N GLN A 88 -0.19 26.05 8.47
CA GLN A 88 1.21 26.37 8.22
C GLN A 88 2.02 25.10 7.94
N GLU A 89 1.84 24.09 8.76
CA GLU A 89 2.54 22.80 8.66
C GLU A 89 2.12 22.09 7.37
N ILE A 90 0.84 22.03 7.05
CA ILE A 90 0.33 21.44 5.82
C ILE A 90 0.88 22.15 4.58
N ARG A 91 0.91 23.49 4.57
CA ARG A 91 1.53 24.26 3.47
C ARG A 91 3.01 23.95 3.33
N ASN A 92 3.74 23.80 4.43
CA ASN A 92 5.15 23.43 4.40
C ASN A 92 5.36 22.02 3.81
N VAL A 93 4.51 21.05 4.19
CA VAL A 93 4.53 19.70 3.62
C VAL A 93 4.27 19.75 2.12
N ILE A 94 3.21 20.45 1.68
CA ILE A 94 2.88 20.63 0.26
C ILE A 94 4.06 21.23 -0.50
N ARG A 95 4.70 22.28 0.05
CA ARG A 95 5.87 22.93 -0.56
C ARG A 95 7.05 21.96 -0.72
N ILE A 96 7.30 21.09 0.27
CA ILE A 96 8.39 20.12 0.21
C ILE A 96 8.06 19.03 -0.81
N LEU A 97 6.85 18.46 -0.78
CA LEU A 97 6.39 17.44 -1.72
C LEU A 97 6.41 17.91 -3.18
N SER A 98 6.26 19.23 -3.40
CA SER A 98 6.28 19.83 -4.75
C SER A 98 7.69 20.05 -5.32
N ARG A 99 8.75 19.76 -4.56
CA ARG A 99 10.12 19.89 -5.04
C ARG A 99 10.47 18.76 -6.02
N LYS A 100 11.42 19.02 -6.92
CA LYS A 100 11.97 18.01 -7.83
C LYS A 100 12.87 16.98 -7.13
N THR A 101 13.55 17.42 -6.08
CA THR A 101 14.48 16.59 -5.28
C THR A 101 14.30 16.93 -3.79
N LYS A 102 14.72 16.05 -2.89
CA LYS A 102 14.58 16.20 -1.44
C LYS A 102 13.15 16.55 -1.04
N ASN A 103 12.21 15.82 -1.62
CA ASN A 103 10.78 16.04 -1.53
C ASN A 103 10.08 15.15 -0.49
N ASN A 104 10.84 14.52 0.41
CA ASN A 104 10.30 13.70 1.49
C ASN A 104 10.31 14.51 2.80
N PRO A 105 9.17 15.10 3.22
CA PRO A 105 9.08 15.84 4.48
C PRO A 105 9.12 14.89 5.67
N CYS A 106 9.78 15.32 6.75
CA CYS A 106 9.77 14.63 8.04
C CYS A 106 9.08 15.52 9.08
N LEU A 107 8.04 14.99 9.71
CA LEU A 107 7.31 15.66 10.79
C LEU A 107 7.96 15.28 12.13
N ILE A 108 8.45 16.27 12.85
CA ILE A 108 9.11 16.10 14.15
C ILE A 108 8.25 16.76 15.22
N GLY A 109 8.05 16.10 16.34
CA GLY A 109 7.31 16.62 17.49
C GLY A 109 7.01 15.53 18.51
N GLU A 110 6.61 15.96 19.71
CA GLU A 110 6.19 15.07 20.79
C GLU A 110 5.03 14.16 20.39
N PRO A 111 4.83 13.02 21.06
CA PRO A 111 3.63 12.21 20.89
C PRO A 111 2.35 13.04 21.15
N GLY A 112 1.30 12.79 20.37
CA GLY A 112 0.01 13.45 20.57
C GLY A 112 -0.11 14.88 20.02
N VAL A 113 0.95 15.50 19.46
CA VAL A 113 0.87 16.87 18.92
C VAL A 113 0.14 16.96 17.58
N GLY A 114 -0.38 15.86 17.04
CA GLY A 114 -1.17 15.85 15.81
C GLY A 114 -0.37 15.71 14.52
N LYS A 115 0.75 14.96 14.53
CA LYS A 115 1.52 14.66 13.31
C LYS A 115 0.67 13.95 12.24
N THR A 116 -0.12 12.97 12.65
CA THR A 116 -1.04 12.23 11.77
C THR A 116 -2.11 13.15 11.18
N ALA A 117 -2.64 14.10 11.96
CA ALA A 117 -3.61 15.09 11.49
C ALA A 117 -3.08 15.95 10.33
N ILE A 118 -1.76 16.15 10.22
CA ILE A 118 -1.17 16.87 9.09
C ILE A 118 -1.31 16.08 7.79
N ALA A 119 -1.14 14.75 7.82
CA ALA A 119 -1.37 13.88 6.66
C ALA A 119 -2.85 13.84 6.26
N GLU A 120 -3.76 13.77 7.23
CA GLU A 120 -5.20 13.84 7.02
C GLU A 120 -5.62 15.20 6.43
N GLY A 121 -5.07 16.30 6.94
CA GLY A 121 -5.30 17.64 6.41
C GLY A 121 -4.78 17.81 4.99
N LEU A 122 -3.64 17.20 4.64
CA LEU A 122 -3.16 17.15 3.26
C LEU A 122 -4.15 16.41 2.35
N ALA A 123 -4.65 15.25 2.77
CA ALA A 123 -5.65 14.49 2.03
C ALA A 123 -6.94 15.30 1.80
N GLN A 124 -7.43 15.99 2.82
CA GLN A 124 -8.59 16.88 2.70
C GLN A 124 -8.35 18.03 1.71
N ARG A 125 -7.16 18.63 1.67
CA ARG A 125 -6.81 19.67 0.70
C ARG A 125 -6.71 19.12 -0.73
N ILE A 126 -6.19 17.92 -0.92
CA ILE A 126 -6.20 17.24 -2.23
C ILE A 126 -7.63 17.09 -2.73
N VAL A 127 -8.56 16.60 -1.89
CA VAL A 127 -9.98 16.44 -2.25
C VAL A 127 -10.64 17.76 -2.61
N ARG A 128 -10.30 18.85 -1.90
CA ARG A 128 -10.83 20.20 -2.18
C ARG A 128 -10.17 20.88 -3.39
N GLY A 129 -9.10 20.29 -3.95
CA GLY A 129 -8.31 20.90 -5.00
C GLY A 129 -7.42 22.06 -4.53
N ASP A 130 -7.26 22.25 -3.21
CA ASP A 130 -6.43 23.31 -2.59
C ASP A 130 -4.95 22.85 -2.48
N VAL A 131 -4.42 22.39 -3.59
CA VAL A 131 -3.02 21.95 -3.74
C VAL A 131 -2.52 22.31 -5.15
N PRO A 132 -1.20 22.42 -5.36
CA PRO A 132 -0.62 22.59 -6.69
C PRO A 132 -0.99 21.43 -7.64
N GLU A 133 -0.97 21.71 -8.95
CA GLU A 133 -1.43 20.80 -10.00
C GLU A 133 -0.77 19.40 -9.91
N ASN A 134 0.51 19.35 -9.59
CA ASN A 134 1.27 18.12 -9.44
C ASN A 134 0.85 17.23 -8.25
N LEU A 135 -0.01 17.71 -7.37
CA LEU A 135 -0.52 16.97 -6.20
C LEU A 135 -2.02 16.66 -6.27
N LYS A 136 -2.78 17.24 -7.22
CA LYS A 136 -4.25 17.10 -7.29
C LYS A 136 -4.73 15.65 -7.43
N ASP A 137 -4.01 14.82 -8.18
CA ASP A 137 -4.39 13.43 -8.45
C ASP A 137 -3.58 12.43 -7.61
N ARG A 138 -2.91 12.92 -6.56
CA ARG A 138 -2.13 12.05 -5.68
C ARG A 138 -3.01 11.39 -4.62
N ILE A 139 -2.61 10.22 -4.21
CA ILE A 139 -3.18 9.48 -3.09
C ILE A 139 -2.24 9.64 -1.90
N VAL A 140 -2.76 9.93 -0.72
CA VAL A 140 -2.01 9.89 0.54
C VAL A 140 -2.35 8.56 1.21
N PHE A 141 -1.39 7.65 1.20
CA PHE A 141 -1.55 6.32 1.76
C PHE A 141 -0.86 6.24 3.12
N SER A 142 -1.63 6.00 4.18
CA SER A 142 -1.11 5.81 5.55
C SER A 142 -0.80 4.35 5.79
N LEU A 143 0.47 4.05 6.04
CA LEU A 143 0.95 2.70 6.34
C LEU A 143 0.59 2.32 7.78
N ASP A 144 -0.05 1.17 7.95
CA ASP A 144 -0.35 0.58 9.25
C ASP A 144 0.76 -0.38 9.67
N MET A 145 1.63 0.12 10.55
CA MET A 145 2.75 -0.67 11.08
C MET A 145 2.26 -1.83 11.96
N GLY A 146 1.13 -1.65 12.65
CA GLY A 146 0.52 -2.70 13.46
C GLY A 146 0.07 -3.87 12.60
N ALA A 147 -0.58 -3.59 11.46
CA ALA A 147 -1.02 -4.61 10.51
C ALA A 147 0.16 -5.36 9.87
N LEU A 148 1.28 -4.67 9.59
CA LEU A 148 2.49 -5.31 9.06
C LEU A 148 3.13 -6.30 10.03
N VAL A 149 3.09 -5.99 11.32
CA VAL A 149 3.69 -6.83 12.40
C VAL A 149 2.73 -7.90 12.87
N ALA A 150 1.41 -7.65 12.85
CA ALA A 150 0.40 -8.57 13.36
C ALA A 150 0.48 -9.94 12.68
N GLY A 151 0.68 -10.99 13.48
CA GLY A 151 0.76 -12.36 13.00
C GLY A 151 2.05 -12.74 12.25
N ALA A 152 3.00 -11.82 12.10
CA ALA A 152 4.32 -12.16 11.59
C ALA A 152 5.09 -13.03 12.61
N LYS A 153 5.41 -14.26 12.22
CA LYS A 153 6.09 -15.22 13.11
C LYS A 153 7.61 -14.96 13.20
N TYR A 154 8.17 -14.33 12.17
CA TYR A 154 9.60 -14.04 12.08
C TYR A 154 9.84 -12.77 11.24
N ARG A 155 11.03 -12.23 11.39
CA ARG A 155 11.47 -10.99 10.73
C ARG A 155 11.28 -10.96 9.21
N GLY A 156 11.53 -12.08 8.54
CA GLY A 156 11.39 -12.20 7.08
C GLY A 156 9.98 -11.92 6.57
N GLU A 157 8.95 -12.35 7.29
CA GLU A 157 7.55 -12.08 6.93
C GLU A 157 7.22 -10.58 6.93
N PHE A 158 7.65 -9.86 7.96
CA PHE A 158 7.50 -8.41 8.02
C PHE A 158 8.21 -7.70 6.85
N GLU A 159 9.46 -8.08 6.58
CA GLU A 159 10.24 -7.52 5.49
C GLU A 159 9.59 -7.78 4.12
N GLU A 160 9.02 -8.96 3.89
CA GLU A 160 8.28 -9.30 2.67
C GLU A 160 6.99 -8.48 2.52
N ARG A 161 6.21 -8.32 3.59
CA ARG A 161 5.00 -7.51 3.61
C ARG A 161 5.32 -6.05 3.30
N LEU A 162 6.32 -5.48 3.98
CA LEU A 162 6.76 -4.11 3.72
C LEU A 162 7.26 -3.96 2.28
N LYS A 163 8.07 -4.88 1.79
CA LYS A 163 8.56 -4.89 0.41
C LYS A 163 7.42 -4.94 -0.62
N SER A 164 6.36 -5.69 -0.33
CA SER A 164 5.18 -5.75 -1.20
C SER A 164 4.48 -4.40 -1.28
N VAL A 165 4.26 -3.72 -0.14
CA VAL A 165 3.70 -2.36 -0.11
C VAL A 165 4.58 -1.38 -0.88
N LEU A 166 5.89 -1.37 -0.62
CA LEU A 166 6.83 -0.46 -1.27
C LEU A 166 6.89 -0.69 -2.79
N ASN A 167 6.78 -1.93 -3.25
CA ASN A 167 6.72 -2.25 -4.67
C ASN A 167 5.45 -1.72 -5.34
N GLU A 168 4.30 -1.79 -4.67
CA GLU A 168 3.05 -1.22 -5.17
C GLU A 168 3.11 0.33 -5.23
N VAL A 169 3.68 0.96 -4.18
CA VAL A 169 3.92 2.40 -4.20
C VAL A 169 4.85 2.79 -5.35
N LYS A 170 5.93 2.06 -5.57
CA LYS A 170 6.86 2.29 -6.69
C LYS A 170 6.17 2.15 -8.04
N LYS A 171 5.36 1.10 -8.25
CA LYS A 171 4.60 0.86 -9.50
C LYS A 171 3.60 1.98 -9.80
N SER A 172 3.16 2.72 -8.80
CA SER A 172 2.25 3.87 -8.99
C SER A 172 2.90 5.07 -9.68
N GLU A 173 4.22 5.02 -9.95
CA GLU A 173 4.97 6.09 -10.61
C GLU A 173 4.76 7.45 -9.94
N GLY A 174 4.80 7.45 -8.62
CA GLY A 174 4.65 8.66 -7.82
C GLY A 174 3.20 9.13 -7.60
N LYS A 175 2.18 8.40 -8.01
CA LYS A 175 0.79 8.74 -7.70
C LYS A 175 0.47 8.59 -6.21
N ILE A 176 1.22 7.75 -5.49
CA ILE A 176 1.04 7.50 -4.07
C ILE A 176 2.10 8.24 -3.27
N ILE A 177 1.65 9.04 -2.32
CA ILE A 177 2.46 9.63 -1.24
C ILE A 177 2.32 8.70 -0.05
N LEU A 178 3.41 8.07 0.37
CA LEU A 178 3.42 7.14 1.49
C LEU A 178 3.65 7.89 2.80
N PHE A 179 2.64 7.88 3.68
CA PHE A 179 2.78 8.37 5.04
C PHE A 179 3.14 7.22 5.98
N ILE A 180 4.25 7.35 6.69
CA ILE A 180 4.72 6.38 7.69
C ILE A 180 4.70 7.08 9.03
N ASP A 181 3.80 6.67 9.92
CA ASP A 181 3.80 7.16 11.30
C ASP A 181 4.85 6.41 12.12
N GLU A 182 5.37 7.07 13.15
CA GLU A 182 6.36 6.51 14.08
C GLU A 182 7.57 5.86 13.38
N LEU A 183 8.15 6.53 12.38
CA LEU A 183 9.28 6.03 11.59
C LEU A 183 10.44 5.48 12.46
N HIS A 184 10.59 5.98 13.68
CA HIS A 184 11.61 5.53 14.63
C HIS A 184 11.42 4.06 15.06
N THR A 185 10.21 3.54 15.05
CA THR A 185 9.94 2.12 15.37
C THR A 185 10.50 1.17 14.32
N ILE A 186 10.62 1.66 13.07
CA ILE A 186 11.13 0.90 11.94
C ILE A 186 12.65 1.01 11.81
N VAL A 187 13.23 2.18 12.15
CA VAL A 187 14.63 2.52 11.90
C VAL A 187 15.49 2.32 13.14
N GLY A 188 14.91 2.43 14.34
CA GLY A 188 15.64 2.40 15.62
C GLY A 188 15.84 1.03 16.25
N ALA A 189 15.20 0.04 15.76
CA ALA A 189 15.13 -1.29 16.31
C ALA A 189 16.41 -2.16 16.08
N GLY A 190 17.39 -1.65 15.32
CA GLY A 190 18.59 -2.40 14.92
C GLY A 190 19.67 -2.61 15.99
N LYS A 191 19.44 -2.24 17.27
CA LYS A 191 20.44 -2.39 18.33
C LYS A 191 20.22 -3.56 19.30
N THR A 192 19.11 -4.25 19.18
CA THR A 192 18.84 -5.49 19.95
C THR A 192 18.64 -6.64 18.98
N ASP A 193 19.25 -7.79 19.27
CA ASP A 193 19.05 -9.03 18.51
C ASP A 193 17.56 -9.31 18.35
N GLY A 194 17.05 -9.27 17.09
CA GLY A 194 15.64 -9.50 16.76
C GLY A 194 14.82 -8.26 16.37
N ALA A 195 15.41 -7.06 16.39
CA ALA A 195 14.69 -5.85 16.02
C ALA A 195 14.55 -5.69 14.48
N MET A 196 13.36 -5.26 14.06
CA MET A 196 13.01 -5.05 12.65
C MET A 196 13.71 -3.80 12.09
N ASP A 197 14.59 -3.99 11.12
CA ASP A 197 15.29 -2.87 10.46
C ASP A 197 14.77 -2.68 9.02
N ALA A 198 13.70 -1.95 8.89
CA ALA A 198 13.20 -1.52 7.59
C ALA A 198 14.02 -0.38 6.96
N GLY A 199 14.96 0.19 7.72
CA GLY A 199 15.84 1.25 7.21
C GLY A 199 16.66 0.80 6.00
N ASN A 200 17.07 -0.45 5.96
CA ASN A 200 17.81 -1.02 4.84
C ASN A 200 16.95 -1.17 3.57
N LEU A 201 15.63 -1.29 3.70
CA LEU A 201 14.70 -1.32 2.56
C LEU A 201 14.34 0.08 2.09
N LEU A 202 14.08 1.01 3.02
CA LEU A 202 13.63 2.36 2.71
C LEU A 202 14.76 3.27 2.17
N LYS A 203 15.94 3.23 2.77
CA LYS A 203 17.07 4.12 2.40
C LYS A 203 17.41 4.09 0.90
N PRO A 204 17.58 2.92 0.24
CA PRO A 204 17.90 2.89 -1.18
C PRO A 204 16.79 3.47 -2.05
N MET A 205 15.52 3.23 -1.71
CA MET A 205 14.38 3.68 -2.49
C MET A 205 14.16 5.20 -2.35
N LEU A 206 14.36 5.75 -1.15
CA LEU A 206 14.32 7.19 -0.90
C LEU A 206 15.48 7.91 -1.61
N ALA A 207 16.69 7.32 -1.56
CA ALA A 207 17.86 7.90 -2.22
C ALA A 207 17.72 7.97 -3.75
N ARG A 208 17.02 6.99 -4.35
CA ARG A 208 16.76 6.95 -5.79
C ARG A 208 15.52 7.75 -6.22
N GLY A 209 14.77 8.33 -5.28
CA GLY A 209 13.53 9.04 -5.57
C GLY A 209 12.41 8.12 -6.06
N GLU A 210 12.44 6.85 -5.70
CA GLU A 210 11.41 5.87 -6.06
C GLU A 210 10.19 5.93 -5.14
N LEU A 211 10.32 6.61 -3.99
CA LEU A 211 9.27 6.84 -2.98
C LEU A 211 9.09 8.33 -2.72
N HIS A 212 7.86 8.72 -2.47
CA HIS A 212 7.44 10.05 -2.05
C HIS A 212 6.54 9.97 -0.83
#